data_ee5a70b5760f5c896a8ec3d604f8263b
#
_entry.id   ee5a70b5760f5c896a8ec3d604f8263b
#
_cell.length_a   1.000
_cell.length_b   1.000
_cell.length_c   1.000
_cell.angle_alpha   90.00
_cell.angle_beta   90.00
_cell.angle_gamma   90.00
#
_symmetry.space_group_name_H-M   'P 1'
#
loop_
_entity.id
_entity.type
_entity.pdbx_description
1 polymer ?
#
loop_
_entity_poly.entity_id
_entity_poly.type
_entity_poly.pdbx_seq_one_letter_code
_entity_poly.pdbx_strand_id
1 'polypeptide(L)'
;MKTTHRIFLLFSLLLIPFGIFSQTTFTVKGLCINAPAKQDVDDFIELIDKKLAPAGVNTLVLRIDYRYEYVSHPELRAQDPLSEKDVKKIVNSCRKNQIRLIPQINLLGHQSWAGQIGKLLEVYPQFDETPSISLPKEYTWPNADGLYCKSYCPQHPEVHDVVFEVVDEIVNAFEADAFHAGMDEVFYIAHPDCPRCRGCDPAVLFAGEVTLIRNHLAQNGKELWIWGDRLIDGKTTGIGLWEGSYNNTYRAIDMIPKDVIINDWHYEKAHPTPVLFAAKG
;
A
#
# COMPACT_ATOMS: atom_id res chain seq x y z
N MET A 1 48.59 77.06 -7.31
CA MET A 1 48.76 75.58 -7.17
C MET A 1 47.64 75.05 -6.26
N LYS A 2 46.61 74.41 -6.84
CA LYS A 2 45.51 73.82 -6.08
C LYS A 2 45.59 72.31 -6.22
N THR A 3 45.93 71.64 -5.15
CA THR A 3 46.06 70.21 -5.08
C THR A 3 44.68 69.63 -4.76
N THR A 4 44.07 68.90 -5.72
CA THR A 4 42.80 68.17 -5.57
C THR A 4 43.06 66.76 -5.05
N HIS A 5 42.63 66.48 -3.83
CA HIS A 5 42.64 65.12 -3.29
C HIS A 5 41.42 64.34 -3.81
N ARG A 6 41.68 63.30 -4.57
CA ARG A 6 40.66 62.30 -4.95
C ARG A 6 40.59 61.23 -3.88
N ILE A 7 39.44 61.19 -3.20
CA ILE A 7 39.12 60.12 -2.26
C ILE A 7 38.55 58.96 -3.09
N PHE A 8 39.27 57.84 -3.12
CA PHE A 8 38.74 56.57 -3.65
C PHE A 8 37.98 55.84 -2.54
N LEU A 9 36.63 55.78 -2.65
CA LEU A 9 35.83 54.91 -1.83
C LEU A 9 35.87 53.47 -2.42
N LEU A 10 36.55 52.57 -1.72
CA LEU A 10 36.48 51.14 -2.01
C LEU A 10 35.17 50.61 -1.43
N PHE A 11 34.22 50.28 -2.29
CA PHE A 11 33.06 49.47 -1.90
C PHE A 11 33.47 48.01 -1.91
N SER A 12 33.74 47.46 -0.74
CA SER A 12 33.90 46.00 -0.54
C SER A 12 32.52 45.38 -0.56
N LEU A 13 32.11 44.82 -1.71
CA LEU A 13 30.96 43.93 -1.81
C LEU A 13 31.27 42.65 -1.05
N LEU A 14 30.73 42.51 0.16
CA LEU A 14 30.66 41.23 0.87
C LEU A 14 29.68 40.31 0.11
N LEU A 15 30.17 39.46 -0.76
CA LEU A 15 29.44 38.32 -1.30
C LEU A 15 29.26 37.31 -0.16
N ILE A 16 28.14 37.40 0.55
CA ILE A 16 27.67 36.31 1.43
C ILE A 16 27.18 35.22 0.49
N PRO A 17 27.77 34.02 0.47
CA PRO A 17 27.20 32.92 -0.28
C PRO A 17 25.90 32.51 0.43
N PHE A 18 24.77 32.98 -0.08
CA PHE A 18 23.50 32.37 0.21
C PHE A 18 23.53 30.95 -0.37
N GLY A 19 24.03 30.01 0.41
CA GLY A 19 23.80 28.61 0.18
C GLY A 19 22.30 28.37 0.30
N ILE A 20 21.59 28.43 -0.83
CA ILE A 20 20.22 27.93 -0.92
C ILE A 20 20.34 26.40 -0.81
N PHE A 21 20.44 25.91 0.42
CA PHE A 21 20.10 24.51 0.71
C PHE A 21 18.60 24.39 0.50
N SER A 22 18.18 24.11 -0.72
CA SER A 22 16.85 23.56 -0.97
C SER A 22 16.83 22.18 -0.33
N GLN A 23 16.58 22.12 0.96
CA GLN A 23 16.13 20.89 1.59
C GLN A 23 14.72 20.68 1.04
N THR A 24 14.60 19.83 0.01
CA THR A 24 13.32 19.23 -0.35
C THR A 24 12.89 18.39 0.86
N THR A 25 12.12 19.02 1.75
CA THR A 25 11.52 18.29 2.87
C THR A 25 10.38 17.47 2.27
N PHE A 26 10.53 16.16 2.27
CA PHE A 26 9.42 15.28 1.97
C PHE A 26 8.27 15.57 2.94
N THR A 27 7.09 15.83 2.41
CA THR A 27 5.89 16.09 3.22
C THR A 27 5.40 14.84 3.93
N VAL A 28 5.56 13.66 3.29
CA VAL A 28 5.25 12.35 3.85
C VAL A 28 6.55 11.64 4.20
N LYS A 29 6.73 11.30 5.47
CA LYS A 29 7.80 10.45 5.98
C LYS A 29 7.14 9.23 6.58
N GLY A 30 6.86 8.26 5.72
CA GLY A 30 6.05 7.09 6.03
C GLY A 30 6.85 5.85 6.34
N LEU A 31 6.22 4.97 7.08
CA LEU A 31 6.67 3.60 7.31
C LEU A 31 5.48 2.67 7.14
N CYS A 32 5.67 1.56 6.40
CA CYS A 32 4.69 0.48 6.33
C CYS A 32 5.22 -0.73 7.12
N ILE A 33 4.49 -1.16 8.13
CA ILE A 33 4.86 -2.29 8.99
C ILE A 33 3.63 -3.14 9.36
N ASN A 34 3.89 -4.36 9.78
CA ASN A 34 2.83 -5.22 10.31
C ASN A 34 2.32 -4.70 11.65
N ALA A 35 1.02 -4.87 11.89
CA ALA A 35 0.44 -4.66 13.21
C ALA A 35 1.11 -5.59 14.24
N PRO A 36 1.28 -5.16 15.50
CA PRO A 36 1.88 -5.98 16.55
C PRO A 36 1.00 -7.20 16.85
N ALA A 37 1.58 -8.21 17.48
CA ALA A 37 0.77 -9.21 18.15
C ALA A 37 0.06 -8.58 19.36
N LYS A 38 -1.05 -9.17 19.81
CA LYS A 38 -1.88 -8.61 20.91
C LYS A 38 -1.08 -8.32 22.19
N GLN A 39 -0.17 -9.23 22.54
CA GLN A 39 0.69 -9.08 23.72
C GLN A 39 1.74 -7.97 23.58
N ASP A 40 2.08 -7.57 22.35
CA ASP A 40 3.16 -6.63 22.06
C ASP A 40 2.64 -5.18 21.80
N VAL A 41 1.35 -4.93 22.03
CA VAL A 41 0.71 -3.63 21.77
C VAL A 41 1.36 -2.51 22.57
N ASP A 42 1.69 -2.73 23.83
CA ASP A 42 2.29 -1.70 24.68
C ASP A 42 3.75 -1.40 24.26
N ASP A 43 4.51 -2.41 23.84
CA ASP A 43 5.86 -2.23 23.26
C ASP A 43 5.80 -1.50 21.92
N PHE A 44 4.76 -1.78 21.12
CA PHE A 44 4.53 -1.07 19.86
C PHE A 44 4.20 0.42 20.08
N ILE A 45 3.45 0.75 21.11
CA ILE A 45 3.19 2.13 21.51
C ILE A 45 4.48 2.81 21.95
N GLU A 46 5.32 2.11 22.70
CA GLU A 46 6.66 2.63 23.06
C GLU A 46 7.52 2.88 21.81
N LEU A 47 7.49 2.00 20.82
CA LEU A 47 8.15 2.20 19.52
C LEU A 47 7.66 3.49 18.84
N ILE A 48 6.35 3.71 18.78
CA ILE A 48 5.76 4.92 18.21
C ILE A 48 6.26 6.16 18.97
N ASP A 49 6.11 6.18 20.29
CA ASP A 49 6.38 7.35 21.14
C ASP A 49 7.88 7.67 21.21
N LYS A 50 8.74 6.65 21.32
CA LYS A 50 10.16 6.84 21.61
C LYS A 50 11.11 6.72 20.41
N LYS A 51 10.62 6.16 19.29
CA LYS A 51 11.47 5.94 18.11
C LYS A 51 10.88 6.58 16.84
N LEU A 52 9.67 6.23 16.47
CA LEU A 52 9.12 6.68 15.19
C LEU A 52 8.86 8.21 15.19
N ALA A 53 8.16 8.70 16.20
CA ALA A 53 7.87 10.13 16.30
C ALA A 53 9.15 10.99 16.43
N PRO A 54 10.13 10.69 17.30
CA PRO A 54 11.38 11.43 17.35
C PRO A 54 12.23 11.34 16.07
N ALA A 55 12.10 10.26 15.28
CA ALA A 55 12.73 10.13 13.97
C ALA A 55 12.03 10.97 12.88
N GLY A 56 10.91 11.62 13.19
CA GLY A 56 10.16 12.48 12.28
C GLY A 56 9.22 11.69 11.36
N VAL A 57 8.89 10.42 11.67
CA VAL A 57 7.84 9.68 10.98
C VAL A 57 6.51 10.39 11.26
N ASN A 58 5.77 10.69 10.19
CA ASN A 58 4.47 11.37 10.26
C ASN A 58 3.34 10.60 9.59
N THR A 59 3.64 9.43 9.01
CA THR A 59 2.65 8.55 8.38
C THR A 59 3.02 7.10 8.70
N LEU A 60 2.07 6.34 9.20
CA LEU A 60 2.23 4.93 9.51
C LEU A 60 1.14 4.14 8.78
N VAL A 61 1.54 3.34 7.79
CA VAL A 61 0.70 2.32 7.19
C VAL A 61 0.84 1.06 8.03
N LEU A 62 -0.25 0.62 8.64
CA LEU A 62 -0.27 -0.52 9.54
C LEU A 62 -1.01 -1.70 8.90
N ARG A 63 -0.25 -2.71 8.45
CA ARG A 63 -0.83 -3.90 7.86
C ARG A 63 -1.49 -4.75 8.94
N ILE A 64 -2.82 -4.76 8.95
CA ILE A 64 -3.64 -5.47 9.92
C ILE A 64 -4.16 -6.80 9.36
N ASP A 65 -4.52 -6.83 8.08
CA ASP A 65 -5.21 -7.96 7.44
C ASP A 65 -6.37 -8.46 8.33
N TYR A 66 -6.40 -9.75 8.67
CA TYR A 66 -7.48 -10.36 9.48
C TYR A 66 -7.14 -10.46 10.98
N ARG A 67 -6.16 -9.68 11.46
CA ARG A 67 -5.73 -9.65 12.88
C ARG A 67 -6.47 -8.62 13.75
N TYR A 68 -7.72 -8.36 13.43
CA TYR A 68 -8.64 -7.54 14.22
C TYR A 68 -9.87 -8.36 14.61
N GLU A 69 -10.52 -8.01 15.71
CA GLU A 69 -11.73 -8.67 16.22
C GLU A 69 -12.97 -8.24 15.40
N TYR A 70 -12.97 -8.45 14.07
CA TYR A 70 -14.06 -8.09 13.18
C TYR A 70 -15.42 -8.57 13.71
N VAL A 71 -16.39 -7.66 13.78
CA VAL A 71 -17.76 -7.96 14.16
C VAL A 71 -18.60 -8.31 12.93
N SER A 72 -18.35 -7.65 11.81
CA SER A 72 -19.02 -7.93 10.53
C SER A 72 -18.81 -9.37 10.07
N HIS A 73 -17.56 -9.84 10.14
CA HIS A 73 -17.14 -11.17 9.69
C HIS A 73 -16.28 -11.87 10.75
N PRO A 74 -16.88 -12.37 11.86
CA PRO A 74 -16.12 -13.02 12.94
C PRO A 74 -15.31 -14.24 12.49
N GLU A 75 -15.75 -14.93 11.43
CA GLU A 75 -15.10 -16.09 10.83
C GLU A 75 -13.77 -15.76 10.13
N LEU A 76 -13.58 -14.49 9.76
CA LEU A 76 -12.32 -14.01 9.15
C LEU A 76 -11.25 -13.69 10.18
N ARG A 77 -11.54 -13.67 11.47
CA ARG A 77 -10.55 -13.37 12.51
C ARG A 77 -9.38 -14.34 12.49
N ALA A 78 -8.18 -13.79 12.51
CA ALA A 78 -6.98 -14.58 12.77
C ALA A 78 -6.93 -15.01 14.25
N GLN A 79 -5.97 -15.88 14.57
CA GLN A 79 -5.72 -16.24 15.96
C GLN A 79 -5.21 -15.01 16.74
N ASP A 80 -5.67 -14.84 17.98
CA ASP A 80 -5.31 -13.74 18.90
C ASP A 80 -5.40 -12.35 18.24
N PRO A 81 -6.56 -11.97 17.68
CA PRO A 81 -6.73 -10.71 17.02
C PRO A 81 -6.68 -9.53 18.01
N LEU A 82 -6.27 -8.35 17.51
CA LEU A 82 -6.36 -7.12 18.27
C LEU A 82 -7.81 -6.75 18.55
N SER A 83 -8.12 -6.41 19.79
CA SER A 83 -9.42 -5.88 20.17
C SER A 83 -9.57 -4.41 19.76
N GLU A 84 -10.80 -3.91 19.74
CA GLU A 84 -11.08 -2.48 19.56
C GLU A 84 -10.29 -1.63 20.57
N LYS A 85 -10.16 -2.09 21.83
CA LYS A 85 -9.37 -1.41 22.86
C LYS A 85 -7.88 -1.34 22.50
N ASP A 86 -7.31 -2.39 21.93
CA ASP A 86 -5.90 -2.42 21.52
C ASP A 86 -5.67 -1.46 20.35
N VAL A 87 -6.55 -1.48 19.34
CA VAL A 87 -6.50 -0.54 18.22
C VAL A 87 -6.64 0.90 18.72
N LYS A 88 -7.56 1.17 19.66
CA LYS A 88 -7.74 2.50 20.23
C LYS A 88 -6.48 3.03 20.93
N LYS A 89 -5.72 2.18 21.60
CA LYS A 89 -4.42 2.56 22.18
C LYS A 89 -3.44 3.03 21.10
N ILE A 90 -3.34 2.27 19.99
CA ILE A 90 -2.46 2.61 18.86
C ILE A 90 -2.89 3.94 18.22
N VAL A 91 -4.19 4.11 17.93
CA VAL A 91 -4.77 5.34 17.38
C VAL A 91 -4.43 6.55 18.26
N ASN A 92 -4.62 6.43 19.58
CA ASN A 92 -4.34 7.50 20.53
C ASN A 92 -2.85 7.87 20.56
N SER A 93 -1.94 6.89 20.50
CA SER A 93 -0.50 7.15 20.44
C SER A 93 -0.11 7.85 19.13
N CYS A 94 -0.61 7.39 17.98
CA CYS A 94 -0.37 8.03 16.70
C CYS A 94 -0.90 9.47 16.70
N ARG A 95 -2.13 9.70 17.17
CA ARG A 95 -2.74 11.03 17.26
C ARG A 95 -1.92 11.97 18.17
N LYS A 96 -1.52 11.52 19.34
CA LYS A 96 -0.66 12.27 20.28
C LYS A 96 0.63 12.73 19.62
N ASN A 97 1.21 11.91 18.76
CA ASN A 97 2.46 12.17 18.07
C ASN A 97 2.30 12.79 16.67
N GLN A 98 1.07 13.18 16.28
CA GLN A 98 0.75 13.75 14.96
C GLN A 98 1.16 12.81 13.79
N ILE A 99 1.07 11.51 14.00
CA ILE A 99 1.30 10.49 12.99
C ILE A 99 -0.05 10.11 12.36
N ARG A 100 -0.16 10.30 11.04
CA ARG A 100 -1.29 9.80 10.26
C ARG A 100 -1.25 8.28 10.25
N LEU A 101 -2.30 7.62 10.74
CA LEU A 101 -2.39 6.17 10.79
C LEU A 101 -3.33 5.65 9.71
N ILE A 102 -2.83 4.78 8.85
CA ILE A 102 -3.56 4.22 7.70
C ILE A 102 -3.59 2.71 7.85
N PRO A 103 -4.75 2.08 8.07
CA PRO A 103 -4.87 0.63 8.09
C PRO A 103 -4.67 0.05 6.69
N GLN A 104 -4.04 -1.12 6.62
CA GLN A 104 -3.86 -1.90 5.39
C GLN A 104 -4.44 -3.29 5.54
N ILE A 105 -5.22 -3.70 4.53
CA ILE A 105 -5.60 -5.08 4.27
C ILE A 105 -5.21 -5.36 2.83
N ASN A 106 -4.55 -6.49 2.58
CA ASN A 106 -4.26 -6.88 1.20
C ASN A 106 -5.52 -7.35 0.50
N LEU A 107 -5.98 -6.56 -0.46
CA LEU A 107 -7.10 -6.87 -1.34
C LEU A 107 -6.60 -7.38 -2.70
N LEU A 108 -7.44 -8.09 -3.41
CA LEU A 108 -7.19 -8.74 -4.69
C LEU A 108 -6.05 -9.77 -4.62
N GLY A 109 -4.80 -9.35 -4.56
CA GLY A 109 -3.63 -10.20 -4.37
C GLY A 109 -3.40 -10.63 -2.93
N HIS A 110 -2.31 -11.38 -2.70
CA HIS A 110 -1.91 -11.86 -1.38
C HIS A 110 -2.99 -12.65 -0.60
N GLN A 111 -3.88 -13.34 -1.32
CA GLN A 111 -4.85 -14.23 -0.70
C GLN A 111 -4.26 -15.61 -0.38
N SER A 112 -2.97 -15.76 -0.53
CA SER A 112 -2.14 -16.85 -0.01
C SER A 112 -0.72 -16.36 0.22
N TRP A 113 0.05 -17.11 1.01
CA TRP A 113 1.48 -16.89 1.17
C TRP A 113 2.18 -18.22 1.26
N ALA A 114 3.18 -18.44 0.40
CA ALA A 114 3.86 -19.72 0.29
C ALA A 114 2.84 -20.89 0.12
N GLY A 115 2.89 -21.89 0.96
CA GLY A 115 1.96 -23.03 0.97
C GLY A 115 0.66 -22.81 1.75
N GLN A 116 0.39 -21.59 2.24
CA GLN A 116 -0.75 -21.31 3.11
C GLN A 116 -1.77 -20.41 2.41
N ILE A 117 -3.04 -20.83 2.46
CA ILE A 117 -4.18 -20.01 2.01
C ILE A 117 -4.39 -18.88 3.02
N GLY A 118 -4.68 -17.67 2.51
CA GLY A 118 -5.09 -16.52 3.31
C GLY A 118 -6.50 -16.68 3.85
N LYS A 119 -6.81 -15.95 4.91
CA LYS A 119 -8.04 -16.13 5.68
C LYS A 119 -9.32 -15.94 4.85
N LEU A 120 -9.31 -15.00 3.89
CA LEU A 120 -10.47 -14.79 3.02
C LEU A 120 -10.78 -16.03 2.18
N LEU A 121 -9.79 -16.61 1.52
CA LEU A 121 -10.02 -17.80 0.68
C LEU A 121 -10.12 -19.10 1.50
N GLU A 122 -9.66 -19.11 2.75
CA GLU A 122 -9.92 -20.21 3.68
C GLU A 122 -11.40 -20.29 4.02
N VAL A 123 -12.04 -19.14 4.30
CA VAL A 123 -13.45 -19.03 4.69
C VAL A 123 -14.38 -19.02 3.49
N TYR A 124 -13.98 -18.32 2.43
CA TYR A 124 -14.77 -18.14 1.20
C TYR A 124 -14.00 -18.68 -0.03
N PRO A 125 -13.79 -20.02 -0.13
CA PRO A 125 -13.02 -20.60 -1.23
C PRO A 125 -13.65 -20.36 -2.61
N GLN A 126 -14.94 -20.03 -2.69
CA GLN A 126 -15.61 -19.68 -3.92
C GLN A 126 -15.12 -18.36 -4.53
N PHE A 127 -14.42 -17.51 -3.77
CA PHE A 127 -13.84 -16.26 -4.24
C PHE A 127 -12.51 -16.48 -4.98
N ASP A 128 -11.88 -17.65 -4.86
CA ASP A 128 -10.59 -17.94 -5.48
C ASP A 128 -10.64 -17.75 -7.00
N GLU A 129 -9.71 -16.95 -7.52
CA GLU A 129 -9.53 -16.72 -8.97
C GLU A 129 -9.04 -17.99 -9.69
N THR A 130 -8.31 -18.84 -8.98
CA THR A 130 -7.66 -20.04 -9.52
C THR A 130 -7.94 -21.30 -8.68
N PRO A 131 -9.21 -21.71 -8.55
CA PRO A 131 -9.56 -22.83 -7.68
C PRO A 131 -8.94 -24.18 -8.12
N SER A 132 -8.59 -24.30 -9.42
CA SER A 132 -7.92 -25.49 -9.97
C SER A 132 -6.43 -25.57 -9.63
N ILE A 133 -5.80 -24.47 -9.18
CA ILE A 133 -4.38 -24.39 -8.88
C ILE A 133 -4.17 -24.62 -7.39
N SER A 134 -3.48 -25.70 -7.06
CA SER A 134 -3.06 -26.00 -5.68
C SER A 134 -1.78 -25.26 -5.32
N LEU A 135 -1.70 -24.77 -4.09
CA LEU A 135 -0.46 -24.24 -3.56
C LEU A 135 0.60 -25.35 -3.41
N PRO A 136 1.90 -25.02 -3.56
CA PRO A 136 2.98 -25.99 -3.37
C PRO A 136 2.98 -26.49 -1.92
N LYS A 137 3.25 -27.79 -1.73
CA LYS A 137 3.38 -28.38 -0.37
C LYS A 137 4.61 -27.86 0.37
N GLU A 138 5.68 -27.62 -0.39
CA GLU A 138 6.93 -27.04 0.10
C GLU A 138 7.22 -25.79 -0.71
N TYR A 139 7.46 -24.70 0.00
CA TYR A 139 7.84 -23.43 -0.62
C TYR A 139 9.35 -23.36 -0.80
N THR A 140 9.79 -23.13 -2.02
CA THR A 140 11.20 -22.88 -2.34
C THR A 140 11.35 -21.49 -2.96
N TRP A 141 12.36 -20.75 -2.53
CA TRP A 141 12.67 -19.46 -3.13
C TRP A 141 13.89 -19.58 -4.07
N PRO A 142 13.88 -18.97 -5.25
CA PRO A 142 12.74 -18.29 -5.87
C PRO A 142 11.67 -19.27 -6.37
N ASN A 143 10.41 -18.89 -6.20
CA ASN A 143 9.30 -19.65 -6.76
C ASN A 143 9.16 -19.32 -8.24
N ALA A 144 9.54 -20.23 -9.13
CA ALA A 144 9.56 -20.02 -10.58
C ALA A 144 8.16 -19.71 -11.16
N ASP A 145 7.11 -20.20 -10.53
CA ASP A 145 5.74 -20.10 -11.03
C ASP A 145 5.00 -18.88 -10.51
N GLY A 146 5.57 -18.14 -9.55
CA GLY A 146 4.90 -17.00 -8.92
C GLY A 146 3.67 -17.37 -8.07
N LEU A 147 3.44 -18.66 -7.81
CA LEU A 147 2.22 -19.23 -7.24
C LEU A 147 2.01 -18.99 -5.74
N TYR A 148 2.90 -18.29 -5.06
CA TYR A 148 2.74 -18.08 -3.63
C TYR A 148 1.68 -17.03 -3.27
N CYS A 149 1.23 -16.23 -4.25
CA CYS A 149 0.19 -15.21 -4.06
C CYS A 149 -1.03 -15.50 -4.91
N LYS A 150 -2.06 -16.11 -4.32
CA LYS A 150 -3.38 -16.20 -4.95
C LYS A 150 -4.12 -14.87 -4.91
N SER A 151 -5.12 -14.73 -5.78
CA SER A 151 -6.02 -13.59 -5.81
C SER A 151 -7.47 -14.04 -5.61
N TYR A 152 -8.32 -13.18 -5.11
CA TYR A 152 -9.75 -13.39 -5.28
C TYR A 152 -10.22 -12.94 -6.67
N CYS A 153 -11.31 -13.51 -7.16
CA CYS A 153 -11.92 -13.12 -8.44
C CYS A 153 -12.72 -11.81 -8.26
N PRO A 154 -12.30 -10.68 -8.89
CA PRO A 154 -13.01 -9.41 -8.76
C PRO A 154 -14.40 -9.41 -9.42
N GLN A 155 -14.71 -10.44 -10.22
CA GLN A 155 -16.01 -10.63 -10.85
C GLN A 155 -16.95 -11.55 -10.03
N HIS A 156 -16.54 -11.97 -8.82
CA HIS A 156 -17.45 -12.74 -7.97
C HIS A 156 -18.54 -11.83 -7.41
N PRO A 157 -19.84 -12.17 -7.54
CA PRO A 157 -20.93 -11.25 -7.20
C PRO A 157 -20.98 -10.88 -5.71
N GLU A 158 -20.45 -11.72 -4.81
CA GLU A 158 -20.52 -11.55 -3.37
C GLU A 158 -19.22 -11.08 -2.74
N VAL A 159 -18.10 -11.00 -3.50
CA VAL A 159 -16.79 -10.72 -2.90
C VAL A 159 -16.74 -9.30 -2.31
N HIS A 160 -17.36 -8.33 -3.00
CA HIS A 160 -17.33 -6.95 -2.56
C HIS A 160 -18.25 -6.69 -1.36
N ASP A 161 -19.33 -7.45 -1.18
CA ASP A 161 -20.17 -7.36 0.01
C ASP A 161 -19.32 -7.67 1.26
N VAL A 162 -18.56 -8.78 1.23
CA VAL A 162 -17.68 -9.18 2.34
C VAL A 162 -16.50 -8.22 2.52
N VAL A 163 -15.81 -7.89 1.42
CA VAL A 163 -14.59 -7.07 1.48
C VAL A 163 -14.90 -5.66 1.96
N PHE A 164 -15.99 -5.04 1.51
CA PHE A 164 -16.34 -3.67 1.91
C PHE A 164 -16.82 -3.58 3.36
N GLU A 165 -17.55 -4.57 3.88
CA GLU A 165 -17.90 -4.60 5.28
C GLU A 165 -16.64 -4.67 6.18
N VAL A 166 -15.65 -5.48 5.80
CA VAL A 166 -14.37 -5.59 6.52
C VAL A 166 -13.57 -4.28 6.41
N VAL A 167 -13.52 -3.65 5.24
CA VAL A 167 -12.83 -2.37 5.02
C VAL A 167 -13.48 -1.25 5.83
N ASP A 168 -14.79 -1.14 5.80
CA ASP A 168 -15.52 -0.11 6.54
C ASP A 168 -15.31 -0.25 8.04
N GLU A 169 -15.37 -1.47 8.56
CA GLU A 169 -15.15 -1.73 9.98
C GLU A 169 -13.74 -1.32 10.42
N ILE A 170 -12.72 -1.69 9.65
CA ILE A 170 -11.34 -1.37 10.04
C ILE A 170 -11.01 0.12 9.88
N VAL A 171 -11.48 0.78 8.82
CA VAL A 171 -11.32 2.23 8.65
C VAL A 171 -11.97 3.00 9.80
N ASN A 172 -13.13 2.58 10.24
CA ASN A 172 -13.84 3.17 11.38
C ASN A 172 -13.11 2.89 12.71
N ALA A 173 -12.66 1.66 12.95
CA ALA A 173 -11.93 1.30 14.18
C ALA A 173 -10.63 2.10 14.33
N PHE A 174 -9.94 2.36 13.21
CA PHE A 174 -8.71 3.15 13.17
C PHE A 174 -8.95 4.67 13.13
N GLU A 175 -10.20 5.12 13.04
CA GLU A 175 -10.57 6.53 12.84
C GLU A 175 -9.79 7.15 11.67
N ALA A 176 -9.56 6.36 10.63
CA ALA A 176 -8.66 6.70 9.53
C ALA A 176 -9.35 7.56 8.45
N ASP A 177 -8.57 8.41 7.81
CA ASP A 177 -8.98 9.22 6.67
C ASP A 177 -8.54 8.61 5.33
N ALA A 178 -7.80 7.50 5.37
CA ALA A 178 -7.32 6.74 4.23
C ALA A 178 -7.29 5.24 4.54
N PHE A 179 -7.27 4.44 3.49
CA PHE A 179 -7.12 3.00 3.54
C PHE A 179 -6.10 2.54 2.50
N HIS A 180 -5.20 1.62 2.87
CA HIS A 180 -4.26 1.01 1.95
C HIS A 180 -4.74 -0.38 1.57
N ALA A 181 -5.10 -0.56 0.30
CA ALA A 181 -5.68 -1.82 -0.18
C ALA A 181 -4.63 -2.90 -0.55
N GLY A 182 -3.33 -2.61 -0.40
CA GLY A 182 -2.30 -3.51 -0.90
C GLY A 182 -2.29 -3.57 -2.41
N MET A 183 -2.88 -4.61 -3.00
CA MET A 183 -3.01 -4.86 -4.44
C MET A 183 -1.68 -5.10 -5.16
N ASP A 184 -0.62 -5.40 -4.41
CA ASP A 184 0.66 -5.84 -4.92
C ASP A 184 0.63 -7.32 -5.32
N GLU A 185 1.60 -7.69 -6.14
CA GLU A 185 1.85 -9.07 -6.54
C GLU A 185 0.61 -9.85 -7.02
N VAL A 186 -0.31 -9.16 -7.71
CA VAL A 186 -1.48 -9.77 -8.37
C VAL A 186 -1.00 -10.53 -9.60
N PHE A 187 -0.57 -11.79 -9.41
CA PHE A 187 -0.10 -12.64 -10.49
C PHE A 187 -1.25 -13.32 -11.24
N TYR A 188 -2.32 -13.65 -10.54
CA TYR A 188 -3.51 -14.28 -11.08
C TYR A 188 -4.66 -13.28 -11.19
N ILE A 189 -5.01 -12.95 -12.40
CA ILE A 189 -6.17 -12.15 -12.78
C ILE A 189 -6.51 -12.47 -14.24
N ALA A 190 -7.79 -12.52 -14.59
CA ALA A 190 -8.26 -12.98 -15.89
C ALA A 190 -7.74 -14.39 -16.25
N HIS A 191 -7.57 -15.24 -15.24
CA HIS A 191 -6.99 -16.58 -15.44
C HIS A 191 -7.91 -17.45 -16.29
N PRO A 192 -7.36 -18.26 -17.24
CA PRO A 192 -8.17 -19.14 -18.11
C PRO A 192 -9.11 -20.10 -17.34
N ASP A 193 -8.71 -20.51 -16.13
CA ASP A 193 -9.52 -21.42 -15.31
C ASP A 193 -10.58 -20.69 -14.47
N CYS A 194 -10.54 -19.37 -14.40
CA CYS A 194 -11.56 -18.62 -13.69
C CYS A 194 -12.89 -18.65 -14.45
N PRO A 195 -13.98 -19.16 -13.86
CA PRO A 195 -15.24 -19.29 -14.55
C PRO A 195 -15.89 -17.93 -14.89
N ARG A 196 -15.46 -16.84 -14.24
CA ARG A 196 -16.06 -15.52 -14.34
C ARG A 196 -15.26 -14.53 -15.17
N CYS A 197 -13.95 -14.46 -14.95
CA CYS A 197 -13.10 -13.44 -15.57
C CYS A 197 -12.20 -13.97 -16.70
N ARG A 198 -12.26 -15.27 -17.03
CA ARG A 198 -11.52 -15.81 -18.18
C ARG A 198 -11.88 -15.07 -19.47
N GLY A 199 -10.85 -14.70 -20.22
CA GLY A 199 -11.03 -13.95 -21.48
C GLY A 199 -11.26 -12.45 -21.31
N CYS A 200 -11.34 -11.96 -20.07
CA CYS A 200 -11.32 -10.52 -19.79
C CYS A 200 -9.89 -9.95 -19.97
N ASP A 201 -9.81 -8.64 -20.14
CA ASP A 201 -8.52 -7.93 -20.14
C ASP A 201 -8.03 -7.71 -18.70
N PRO A 202 -6.83 -8.21 -18.33
CA PRO A 202 -6.29 -8.04 -16.98
C PRO A 202 -6.19 -6.59 -16.53
N ALA A 203 -5.86 -5.66 -17.44
CA ALA A 203 -5.76 -4.24 -17.10
C ALA A 203 -7.13 -3.63 -16.80
N VAL A 204 -8.15 -4.02 -17.53
CA VAL A 204 -9.53 -3.57 -17.31
C VAL A 204 -10.06 -4.10 -15.98
N LEU A 205 -9.80 -5.36 -15.67
CA LEU A 205 -10.20 -5.94 -14.37
C LEU A 205 -9.48 -5.27 -13.20
N PHE A 206 -8.16 -5.09 -13.31
CA PHE A 206 -7.37 -4.44 -12.25
C PHE A 206 -7.82 -2.99 -12.03
N ALA A 207 -7.97 -2.21 -13.12
CA ALA A 207 -8.44 -0.83 -13.04
C ALA A 207 -9.88 -0.74 -12.52
N GLY A 208 -10.73 -1.68 -12.91
CA GLY A 208 -12.10 -1.79 -12.41
C GLY A 208 -12.13 -2.00 -10.89
N GLU A 209 -11.31 -2.90 -10.38
CA GLU A 209 -11.20 -3.18 -8.94
C GLU A 209 -10.69 -1.96 -8.17
N VAL A 210 -9.59 -1.33 -8.62
CA VAL A 210 -9.09 -0.08 -8.02
C VAL A 210 -10.18 0.99 -7.99
N THR A 211 -10.89 1.17 -9.10
CA THR A 211 -11.94 2.18 -9.22
C THR A 211 -13.11 1.90 -8.28
N LEU A 212 -13.49 0.64 -8.14
CA LEU A 212 -14.60 0.22 -7.29
C LEU A 212 -14.28 0.47 -5.80
N ILE A 213 -13.08 0.05 -5.35
CA ILE A 213 -12.62 0.29 -3.97
C ILE A 213 -12.50 1.80 -3.70
N ARG A 214 -11.88 2.56 -4.63
CA ARG A 214 -11.77 4.02 -4.51
C ARG A 214 -13.12 4.69 -4.38
N ASN A 215 -14.10 4.32 -5.21
CA ASN A 215 -15.43 4.92 -5.19
C ASN A 215 -16.19 4.57 -3.91
N HIS A 216 -16.03 3.36 -3.38
CA HIS A 216 -16.58 2.97 -2.08
C HIS A 216 -16.02 3.86 -0.95
N LEU A 217 -14.71 3.97 -0.85
CA LEU A 217 -14.04 4.80 0.17
C LEU A 217 -14.39 6.29 0.04
N ALA A 218 -14.49 6.80 -1.18
CA ALA A 218 -14.81 8.21 -1.45
C ALA A 218 -16.22 8.61 -1.00
N GLN A 219 -17.17 7.69 -0.88
CA GLN A 219 -18.51 7.98 -0.33
C GLN A 219 -18.42 8.51 1.12
N ASN A 220 -17.39 8.11 1.84
CA ASN A 220 -17.10 8.53 3.21
C ASN A 220 -15.90 9.49 3.29
N GLY A 221 -15.47 10.09 2.18
CA GLY A 221 -14.36 11.05 2.11
C GLY A 221 -13.00 10.44 2.47
N LYS A 222 -12.80 9.13 2.23
CA LYS A 222 -11.55 8.43 2.51
C LYS A 222 -10.70 8.29 1.25
N GLU A 223 -9.37 8.39 1.40
CA GLU A 223 -8.41 8.18 0.31
C GLU A 223 -8.12 6.68 0.11
N LEU A 224 -7.86 6.28 -1.12
CA LEU A 224 -7.32 4.96 -1.45
C LEU A 224 -5.82 5.04 -1.70
N TRP A 225 -5.06 4.16 -1.05
CA TRP A 225 -3.64 3.93 -1.27
C TRP A 225 -3.42 2.49 -1.76
N ILE A 226 -2.52 2.29 -2.74
CA ILE A 226 -2.16 0.98 -3.28
C ILE A 226 -0.65 0.88 -3.55
N TRP A 227 -0.12 -0.34 -3.67
CA TRP A 227 1.22 -0.57 -4.19
C TRP A 227 1.25 -0.40 -5.71
N GLY A 228 2.39 0.06 -6.25
CA GLY A 228 2.53 0.47 -7.66
C GLY A 228 3.01 -0.62 -8.62
N ASP A 229 3.53 -1.73 -8.13
CA ASP A 229 4.22 -2.76 -8.93
C ASP A 229 3.40 -3.30 -10.10
N ARG A 230 2.09 -3.49 -9.90
CA ARG A 230 1.21 -3.98 -10.98
C ARG A 230 0.92 -2.95 -12.07
N LEU A 231 1.31 -1.69 -11.87
CA LEU A 231 1.20 -0.59 -12.84
C LEU A 231 2.50 -0.35 -13.64
N ILE A 232 3.53 -1.15 -13.43
CA ILE A 232 4.82 -1.06 -14.08
C ILE A 232 4.95 -2.19 -15.10
N ASP A 233 5.29 -1.88 -16.36
CA ASP A 233 5.60 -2.90 -17.37
C ASP A 233 6.96 -3.55 -17.08
N GLY A 234 6.95 -4.70 -16.43
CA GLY A 234 8.15 -5.43 -16.07
C GLY A 234 8.99 -5.86 -17.28
N LYS A 235 8.33 -6.18 -18.41
CA LYS A 235 9.02 -6.61 -19.64
C LYS A 235 9.80 -5.48 -20.29
N THR A 236 9.22 -4.30 -20.39
CA THR A 236 9.84 -3.12 -21.01
C THR A 236 10.90 -2.49 -20.11
N THR A 237 10.64 -2.44 -18.80
CA THR A 237 11.56 -1.81 -17.84
C THR A 237 12.72 -2.72 -17.44
N GLY A 238 12.59 -4.04 -17.62
CA GLY A 238 13.53 -5.03 -17.11
C GLY A 238 13.44 -5.24 -15.58
N ILE A 239 12.41 -4.69 -14.94
CA ILE A 239 12.11 -4.92 -13.54
C ILE A 239 11.59 -6.36 -13.39
N GLY A 240 12.01 -7.05 -12.32
CA GLY A 240 11.67 -8.46 -12.10
C GLY A 240 10.18 -8.70 -11.88
N LEU A 241 9.79 -9.99 -11.95
CA LEU A 241 8.39 -10.45 -11.84
C LEU A 241 7.68 -9.95 -10.57
N TRP A 242 8.43 -9.83 -9.47
CA TRP A 242 7.89 -9.39 -8.18
C TRP A 242 7.54 -7.90 -8.16
N GLU A 243 8.40 -7.08 -8.73
CA GLU A 243 8.32 -5.61 -8.68
C GLU A 243 7.73 -5.00 -9.96
N GLY A 244 7.22 -5.83 -10.88
CA GLY A 244 6.64 -5.37 -12.15
C GLY A 244 5.62 -6.35 -12.72
N SER A 245 4.68 -5.84 -13.51
CA SER A 245 3.63 -6.62 -14.16
C SER A 245 4.18 -7.39 -15.37
N TYR A 246 3.86 -8.69 -15.43
CA TYR A 246 4.12 -9.57 -16.58
C TYR A 246 2.83 -10.14 -17.17
N ASN A 247 1.70 -9.88 -16.54
CA ASN A 247 0.36 -10.32 -16.94
C ASN A 247 -0.50 -9.20 -17.56
N ASN A 248 0.14 -8.12 -18.03
CA ASN A 248 -0.46 -6.96 -18.71
C ASN A 248 -1.33 -6.04 -17.86
N THR A 249 -1.34 -6.17 -16.53
CA THR A 249 -2.04 -5.23 -15.64
C THR A 249 -1.47 -3.82 -15.70
N TYR A 250 -0.19 -3.65 -16.10
CA TYR A 250 0.49 -2.35 -16.17
C TYR A 250 -0.27 -1.28 -16.97
N ARG A 251 -1.07 -1.70 -17.96
CA ARG A 251 -1.89 -0.77 -18.77
C ARG A 251 -2.99 -0.08 -17.95
N ALA A 252 -3.31 -0.61 -16.77
CA ALA A 252 -4.27 0.00 -15.86
C ALA A 252 -3.84 1.38 -15.35
N ILE A 253 -2.56 1.73 -15.43
CA ILE A 253 -2.03 3.05 -15.02
C ILE A 253 -2.76 4.22 -15.69
N ASP A 254 -3.22 4.05 -16.92
CA ASP A 254 -3.96 5.08 -17.66
C ASP A 254 -5.48 5.00 -17.44
N MET A 255 -5.97 3.99 -16.70
CA MET A 255 -7.40 3.71 -16.50
C MET A 255 -7.88 4.01 -15.08
N ILE A 256 -6.97 3.95 -14.09
CA ILE A 256 -7.32 4.19 -12.68
C ILE A 256 -7.58 5.67 -12.39
N PRO A 257 -8.40 6.00 -11.37
CA PRO A 257 -8.61 7.37 -10.92
C PRO A 257 -7.28 8.03 -10.47
N LYS A 258 -7.11 9.31 -10.79
CA LYS A 258 -5.86 10.04 -10.57
C LYS A 258 -5.66 10.54 -9.13
N ASP A 259 -6.62 10.38 -8.27
CA ASP A 259 -6.56 10.67 -6.84
C ASP A 259 -6.22 9.44 -5.98
N VAL A 260 -5.91 8.30 -6.60
CA VAL A 260 -5.37 7.13 -5.92
C VAL A 260 -3.89 7.37 -5.61
N ILE A 261 -3.49 7.17 -4.36
CA ILE A 261 -2.09 7.34 -3.95
C ILE A 261 -1.32 6.05 -4.25
N ILE A 262 -0.31 6.17 -5.11
CA ILE A 262 0.55 5.05 -5.50
C ILE A 262 1.77 5.01 -4.58
N ASN A 263 1.96 3.90 -3.89
CA ASN A 263 3.16 3.60 -3.12
C ASN A 263 4.09 2.74 -3.98
N ASP A 264 5.21 3.32 -4.39
CA ASP A 264 6.23 2.63 -5.18
C ASP A 264 7.22 1.92 -4.25
N TRP A 265 7.65 0.70 -4.61
CA TRP A 265 8.56 -0.08 -3.79
C TRP A 265 9.54 -0.89 -4.65
N HIS A 266 10.81 -0.89 -4.23
CA HIS A 266 11.89 -1.66 -4.85
C HIS A 266 12.92 -2.03 -3.78
N TYR A 267 13.36 -3.29 -3.77
CA TYR A 267 14.31 -3.78 -2.76
C TYR A 267 15.76 -3.76 -3.22
N GLU A 268 16.03 -4.14 -4.48
CA GLU A 268 17.41 -4.37 -4.92
C GLU A 268 18.11 -3.09 -5.35
N LYS A 269 17.41 -2.19 -6.01
CA LYS A 269 17.95 -0.92 -6.51
C LYS A 269 16.85 0.12 -6.72
N ALA A 270 17.22 1.39 -6.70
CA ALA A 270 16.32 2.47 -7.08
C ALA A 270 16.01 2.39 -8.59
N HIS A 271 14.73 2.53 -8.93
CA HIS A 271 14.22 2.65 -10.28
C HIS A 271 13.58 4.03 -10.49
N PRO A 272 13.50 4.55 -11.74
CA PRO A 272 12.87 5.84 -12.02
C PRO A 272 11.31 5.78 -12.04
N THR A 273 10.72 4.76 -11.44
CA THR A 273 9.27 4.50 -11.39
C THR A 273 8.47 5.63 -10.72
N PRO A 274 8.96 6.35 -9.68
CA PRO A 274 8.27 7.53 -9.17
C PRO A 274 8.08 8.61 -10.25
N VAL A 275 9.02 8.75 -11.18
CA VAL A 275 8.91 9.70 -12.31
C VAL A 275 7.83 9.25 -13.29
N LEU A 276 7.72 7.94 -13.53
CA LEU A 276 6.63 7.37 -14.34
C LEU A 276 5.27 7.70 -13.73
N PHE A 277 5.08 7.42 -12.44
CA PHE A 277 3.82 7.70 -11.75
C PHE A 277 3.49 9.20 -11.76
N ALA A 278 4.47 10.07 -11.46
CA ALA A 278 4.28 11.52 -11.51
C ALA A 278 3.93 12.03 -12.93
N ALA A 279 4.47 11.41 -13.98
CA ALA A 279 4.14 11.76 -15.36
C ALA A 279 2.75 11.29 -15.80
N LYS A 280 2.20 10.30 -15.11
CA LYS A 280 0.85 9.76 -15.38
C LYS A 280 -0.26 10.50 -14.60
N GLY A 281 0.08 11.30 -13.62
CA GLY A 281 -0.81 12.20 -12.85
C GLY A 281 -1.26 11.63 -11.56
#